data_4cf55d223e640a1cd8b7bc5d75dd5a2e
#
_entry.id   4cf55d223e640a1cd8b7bc5d75dd5a2e
#
_cell.length_a   1.000
_cell.length_b   1.000
_cell.length_c   1.000
_cell.angle_alpha   90.00
_cell.angle_beta   90.00
_cell.angle_gamma   90.00
#
_symmetry.space_group_name_H-M   'P 1'
#
loop_
_entity.id
_entity.type
_entity.pdbx_description
1 polymer ?
#
loop_
_entity_poly.entity_id
_entity_poly.type
_entity_poly.pdbx_seq_one_letter_code
_entity_poly.pdbx_strand_id
1 'polypeptide(L)'
;MAITRHRFGWLFAVCLLAALALAAITVQWWQRPAPDRAGPPSPAVLEARVTRVIDGDTIVVRTRDEREETVRYIGINAPEIDWESDDRRGPGWAARTLNQRLVAGQVVRLELDAEPRDSHGRLLAYVYAGDVFVNARLVEEGWAVTVRIPPNDRHFHLLLDRQRAALAAGRGFWGEATAQLVDWQAAGEYIGLPATVEGVVRRVHRDRQSGIIFLNFGPNPRRDFTVVIRPPFGELFLSPEERYLNRRVRVRGIVEAFQGQPQIVVQLPEQIEVISSSR
;
A
#
# COMPACT_ATOMS: atom_id res chain seq x y z
N MET A 1 12.09 90.34 6.93
CA MET A 1 11.17 89.28 7.32
C MET A 1 10.94 88.38 6.10
N ALA A 2 11.83 87.41 5.84
CA ALA A 2 11.73 86.44 4.72
C ALA A 2 12.70 85.31 4.96
N ILE A 3 12.36 84.35 5.83
CA ILE A 3 13.04 83.07 5.95
C ILE A 3 11.94 82.08 6.39
N THR A 4 11.36 81.28 5.46
CA THR A 4 10.70 79.98 5.80
C THR A 4 10.00 79.37 4.56
N ARG A 5 10.60 79.35 3.37
CA ARG A 5 9.97 78.65 2.22
C ARG A 5 10.79 77.52 1.59
N HIS A 6 12.01 77.28 2.04
CA HIS A 6 12.88 76.27 1.41
C HIS A 6 12.94 74.90 2.11
N ARG A 7 12.37 74.75 3.30
CA ARG A 7 12.47 73.47 4.04
C ARG A 7 11.37 72.45 3.68
N PHE A 8 10.25 72.86 3.14
CA PHE A 8 9.15 71.95 2.77
C PHE A 8 9.38 71.23 1.44
N GLY A 9 10.12 71.79 0.50
CA GLY A 9 10.38 71.18 -0.81
C GLY A 9 11.29 69.96 -0.72
N TRP A 10 12.24 69.92 0.19
CA TRP A 10 13.18 68.83 0.33
C TRP A 10 12.55 67.57 0.98
N LEU A 11 11.65 67.75 1.92
CA LEU A 11 10.93 66.64 2.55
C LEU A 11 9.99 65.92 1.54
N PHE A 12 9.32 66.72 0.68
CA PHE A 12 8.48 66.13 -0.39
C PHE A 12 9.30 65.36 -1.44
N ALA A 13 10.45 65.86 -1.83
CA ALA A 13 11.34 65.19 -2.81
C ALA A 13 11.91 63.88 -2.24
N VAL A 14 12.30 63.86 -0.96
CA VAL A 14 12.80 62.63 -0.29
C VAL A 14 11.69 61.59 -0.12
N CYS A 15 10.48 61.97 0.24
CA CYS A 15 9.34 61.04 0.34
C CYS A 15 8.93 60.49 -1.03
N LEU A 16 9.00 61.27 -2.11
CA LEU A 16 8.67 60.82 -3.46
C LEU A 16 9.71 59.80 -3.97
N LEU A 17 11.00 60.03 -3.71
CA LEU A 17 12.08 59.12 -4.07
C LEU A 17 12.00 57.82 -3.27
N ALA A 18 11.65 57.87 -1.99
CA ALA A 18 11.44 56.69 -1.16
C ALA A 18 10.23 55.85 -1.63
N ALA A 19 9.14 56.50 -2.04
CA ALA A 19 7.95 55.86 -2.58
C ALA A 19 8.22 55.18 -3.95
N LEU A 20 9.01 55.80 -4.82
CA LEU A 20 9.44 55.24 -6.09
C LEU A 20 10.42 54.06 -5.91
N ALA A 21 11.31 54.14 -4.93
CA ALA A 21 12.22 53.03 -4.60
C ALA A 21 11.46 51.81 -4.03
N LEU A 22 10.46 52.01 -3.17
CA LEU A 22 9.56 50.98 -2.66
C LEU A 22 8.72 50.35 -3.78
N ALA A 23 8.19 51.15 -4.72
CA ALA A 23 7.44 50.66 -5.87
C ALA A 23 8.33 49.84 -6.82
N ALA A 24 9.59 50.24 -7.03
CA ALA A 24 10.55 49.49 -7.85
C ALA A 24 10.91 48.14 -7.19
N ILE A 25 11.07 48.09 -5.87
CA ILE A 25 11.35 46.86 -5.11
C ILE A 25 10.14 45.92 -5.19
N THR A 26 8.91 46.38 -5.06
CA THR A 26 7.70 45.56 -5.15
C THR A 26 7.49 44.99 -6.56
N VAL A 27 7.78 45.76 -7.61
CA VAL A 27 7.71 45.28 -9.00
C VAL A 27 8.77 44.21 -9.26
N GLN A 28 9.98 44.37 -8.71
CA GLN A 28 11.05 43.40 -8.85
C GLN A 28 10.76 42.09 -8.11
N TRP A 29 9.99 42.12 -7.02
CA TRP A 29 9.50 40.94 -6.30
C TRP A 29 8.44 40.17 -7.11
N TRP A 30 7.55 40.89 -7.81
CA TRP A 30 6.52 40.30 -8.67
C TRP A 30 7.08 39.72 -9.98
N GLN A 31 8.22 40.21 -10.43
CA GLN A 31 8.90 39.72 -11.64
C GLN A 31 9.90 38.57 -11.37
N ARG A 32 10.11 38.20 -10.10
CA ARG A 32 10.86 36.97 -9.84
C ARG A 32 10.07 35.80 -10.39
N PRO A 33 10.62 35.02 -11.34
CA PRO A 33 10.00 33.76 -11.74
C PRO A 33 9.79 32.96 -10.46
N ALA A 34 8.58 32.42 -10.28
CA ALA A 34 8.33 31.48 -9.19
C ALA A 34 9.45 30.43 -9.23
N PRO A 35 10.04 30.06 -8.07
CA PRO A 35 11.03 29.01 -8.07
C PRO A 35 10.45 27.84 -8.86
N ASP A 36 11.19 27.40 -9.88
CA ASP A 36 10.81 26.26 -10.69
C ASP A 36 10.35 25.18 -9.73
N ARG A 37 9.05 24.92 -9.69
CA ARG A 37 8.53 23.76 -9.00
C ARG A 37 9.02 22.60 -9.84
N ALA A 38 10.28 22.19 -9.58
CA ALA A 38 10.75 20.91 -10.05
C ALA A 38 9.63 19.93 -9.69
N GLY A 39 9.00 19.36 -10.70
CA GLY A 39 8.03 18.28 -10.50
C GLY A 39 8.71 17.23 -9.62
N PRO A 40 7.95 16.35 -8.98
CA PRO A 40 8.54 15.31 -8.17
C PRO A 40 9.67 14.65 -8.99
N PRO A 41 10.86 14.43 -8.41
CA PRO A 41 12.00 13.90 -9.13
C PRO A 41 11.56 12.64 -9.87
N SER A 42 11.94 12.54 -11.14
CA SER A 42 11.67 11.32 -11.91
C SER A 42 12.21 10.12 -11.14
N PRO A 43 11.46 9.03 -11.06
CA PRO A 43 11.89 7.87 -10.31
C PRO A 43 13.23 7.37 -10.85
N ALA A 44 14.13 7.01 -9.96
CA ALA A 44 15.35 6.33 -10.37
C ALA A 44 14.96 4.97 -10.98
N VAL A 45 15.48 4.70 -12.16
CA VAL A 45 15.19 3.47 -12.91
C VAL A 45 16.49 2.70 -13.08
N LEU A 46 16.44 1.41 -12.73
CA LEU A 46 17.57 0.48 -12.90
C LEU A 46 17.13 -0.66 -13.82
N GLU A 47 18.07 -1.18 -14.60
CA GLU A 47 17.89 -2.44 -15.33
C GLU A 47 18.77 -3.52 -14.71
N ALA A 48 18.20 -4.70 -14.50
CA ALA A 48 18.92 -5.81 -13.91
C ALA A 48 18.38 -7.15 -14.43
N ARG A 49 19.24 -8.17 -14.48
CA ARG A 49 18.83 -9.53 -14.89
C ARG A 49 18.35 -10.33 -13.70
N VAL A 50 17.18 -10.92 -13.80
CA VAL A 50 16.66 -11.82 -12.77
C VAL A 50 17.45 -13.12 -12.78
N THR A 51 18.09 -13.44 -11.66
CA THR A 51 18.86 -14.67 -11.46
C THR A 51 18.07 -15.73 -10.69
N ARG A 52 17.17 -15.29 -9.79
CA ARG A 52 16.34 -16.20 -8.99
C ARG A 52 15.03 -15.55 -8.57
N VAL A 53 13.94 -16.30 -8.53
CA VAL A 53 12.66 -15.92 -7.95
C VAL A 53 12.54 -16.61 -6.59
N ILE A 54 12.43 -15.82 -5.51
CA ILE A 54 12.31 -16.35 -4.15
C ILE A 54 10.86 -16.77 -3.91
N ASP A 55 9.92 -15.83 -4.05
CA ASP A 55 8.48 -16.01 -3.81
C ASP A 55 7.64 -15.15 -4.77
N GLY A 56 6.38 -14.88 -4.38
CA GLY A 56 5.44 -14.10 -5.22
C GLY A 56 5.81 -12.63 -5.36
N ASP A 57 6.61 -12.05 -4.48
CA ASP A 57 6.92 -10.63 -4.47
C ASP A 57 8.38 -10.29 -4.16
N THR A 58 9.25 -11.29 -4.26
CA THR A 58 10.69 -11.14 -3.99
C THR A 58 11.53 -11.88 -5.03
N ILE A 59 12.48 -11.18 -5.62
CA ILE A 59 13.43 -11.74 -6.60
C ILE A 59 14.87 -11.39 -6.24
N VAL A 60 15.81 -12.14 -6.81
CA VAL A 60 17.24 -11.79 -6.83
C VAL A 60 17.60 -11.38 -8.24
N VAL A 61 18.29 -10.27 -8.37
CA VAL A 61 18.73 -9.74 -9.66
C VAL A 61 20.22 -9.52 -9.65
N ARG A 62 20.81 -9.53 -10.85
CA ARG A 62 22.20 -9.10 -11.09
C ARG A 62 22.17 -7.78 -11.85
N THR A 63 22.77 -6.77 -11.26
CA THR A 63 22.89 -5.42 -11.82
C THR A 63 23.96 -5.38 -12.92
N ARG A 64 24.05 -4.26 -13.66
CA ARG A 64 25.07 -4.09 -14.73
C ARG A 64 26.50 -4.12 -14.21
N ASP A 65 26.73 -3.76 -12.95
CA ASP A 65 28.02 -3.82 -12.26
C ASP A 65 28.24 -5.16 -11.50
N GLU A 66 27.54 -6.22 -11.95
CA GLU A 66 27.68 -7.60 -11.51
C GLU A 66 27.36 -7.84 -10.02
N ARG A 67 26.71 -6.89 -9.33
CA ARG A 67 26.25 -7.09 -7.96
C ARG A 67 24.92 -7.85 -7.91
N GLU A 68 24.79 -8.75 -6.96
CA GLU A 68 23.50 -9.36 -6.64
C GLU A 68 22.72 -8.49 -5.65
N GLU A 69 21.46 -8.25 -5.96
CA GLU A 69 20.53 -7.50 -5.13
C GLU A 69 19.25 -8.30 -4.93
N THR A 70 18.77 -8.37 -3.68
CA THR A 70 17.41 -8.87 -3.41
C THR A 70 16.44 -7.72 -3.56
N VAL A 71 15.42 -7.92 -4.39
CA VAL A 71 14.38 -6.91 -4.68
C VAL A 71 13.07 -7.35 -4.08
N ARG A 72 12.47 -6.53 -3.20
CA ARG A 72 11.12 -6.65 -2.67
C ARG A 72 10.19 -5.73 -3.45
N TYR A 73 9.08 -6.27 -3.93
CA TYR A 73 8.13 -5.52 -4.73
C TYR A 73 7.34 -4.53 -3.87
N ILE A 74 7.33 -3.26 -4.29
CA ILE A 74 6.57 -2.20 -3.60
C ILE A 74 5.08 -2.40 -3.82
N GLY A 75 4.29 -2.11 -2.78
CA GLY A 75 2.83 -1.96 -2.87
C GLY A 75 2.05 -3.25 -2.89
N ILE A 76 2.70 -4.41 -2.81
CA ILE A 76 2.04 -5.72 -2.78
C ILE A 76 2.62 -6.62 -1.68
N ASN A 77 1.81 -7.60 -1.27
CA ASN A 77 2.23 -8.70 -0.41
C ASN A 77 1.65 -10.01 -0.94
N ALA A 78 2.52 -10.94 -1.31
CA ALA A 78 2.14 -12.28 -1.69
C ALA A 78 2.05 -13.20 -0.47
N PRO A 79 1.27 -14.29 -0.53
CA PRO A 79 1.28 -15.30 0.51
C PRO A 79 2.66 -15.92 0.68
N GLU A 80 3.03 -16.19 1.93
CA GLU A 80 4.28 -16.87 2.26
C GLU A 80 4.30 -18.31 1.72
N ILE A 81 5.51 -18.80 1.43
CA ILE A 81 5.72 -20.19 1.02
C ILE A 81 6.07 -21.01 2.26
N ASP A 82 5.32 -22.06 2.49
CA ASP A 82 5.75 -23.11 3.42
C ASP A 82 6.82 -23.97 2.73
N TRP A 83 8.08 -23.70 3.06
CA TRP A 83 9.24 -24.40 2.54
C TRP A 83 9.46 -25.76 3.21
N GLU A 84 8.83 -26.01 4.36
CA GLU A 84 8.93 -27.28 5.08
C GLU A 84 7.92 -28.30 4.56
N SER A 85 6.86 -27.84 3.91
CA SER A 85 5.87 -28.70 3.28
C SER A 85 6.33 -29.19 1.90
N ASP A 86 6.16 -30.48 1.64
CA ASP A 86 6.32 -31.07 0.30
C ASP A 86 5.18 -30.65 -0.65
N ASP A 87 4.09 -30.13 -0.12
CA ASP A 87 2.95 -29.69 -0.91
C ASP A 87 3.19 -28.30 -1.55
N ARG A 88 3.55 -28.32 -2.82
CA ARG A 88 3.79 -27.11 -3.62
C ARG A 88 2.54 -26.51 -4.27
N ARG A 89 1.35 -26.80 -3.74
CA ARG A 89 0.05 -26.34 -4.29
C ARG A 89 -0.55 -25.15 -3.57
N GLY A 90 0.06 -24.69 -2.48
CA GLY A 90 -0.43 -23.55 -1.70
C GLY A 90 -0.39 -22.20 -2.46
N PRO A 91 -1.07 -21.17 -1.94
CA PRO A 91 -1.19 -19.86 -2.59
C PRO A 91 0.18 -19.17 -2.79
N GLY A 92 1.13 -19.35 -1.87
CA GLY A 92 2.50 -18.85 -2.01
C GLY A 92 3.24 -19.46 -3.20
N TRP A 93 3.06 -20.78 -3.42
CA TRP A 93 3.63 -21.46 -4.58
C TRP A 93 3.00 -21.01 -5.89
N ALA A 94 1.69 -20.76 -5.91
CA ALA A 94 1.00 -20.21 -7.08
C ALA A 94 1.48 -18.81 -7.43
N ALA A 95 1.61 -17.93 -6.42
CA ALA A 95 2.16 -16.58 -6.58
C ALA A 95 3.60 -16.62 -7.12
N ARG A 96 4.46 -17.48 -6.53
CA ARG A 96 5.83 -17.67 -7.01
C ARG A 96 5.89 -18.19 -8.45
N THR A 97 5.02 -19.15 -8.79
CA THR A 97 4.96 -19.72 -10.14
C THR A 97 4.57 -18.67 -11.18
N LEU A 98 3.59 -17.81 -10.87
CA LEU A 98 3.24 -16.70 -11.74
C LEU A 98 4.40 -15.71 -11.87
N ASN A 99 5.01 -15.30 -10.75
CA ASN A 99 6.16 -14.40 -10.76
C ASN A 99 7.29 -14.98 -11.62
N GLN A 100 7.60 -16.27 -11.46
CA GLN A 100 8.63 -16.96 -12.22
C GLN A 100 8.34 -16.95 -13.74
N ARG A 101 7.09 -17.16 -14.14
CA ARG A 101 6.69 -17.08 -15.56
C ARG A 101 6.88 -15.67 -16.14
N LEU A 102 6.69 -14.65 -15.32
CA LEU A 102 6.77 -13.25 -15.75
C LEU A 102 8.21 -12.75 -15.86
N VAL A 103 9.11 -13.19 -14.97
CA VAL A 103 10.44 -12.51 -14.84
C VAL A 103 11.65 -13.43 -14.92
N ALA A 104 11.52 -14.76 -14.85
CA ALA A 104 12.68 -15.63 -14.76
C ALA A 104 13.64 -15.50 -15.95
N GLY A 105 14.92 -15.21 -15.66
CA GLY A 105 15.97 -15.06 -16.67
C GLY A 105 15.87 -13.80 -17.52
N GLN A 106 14.86 -12.95 -17.31
CA GLN A 106 14.66 -11.71 -18.05
C GLN A 106 15.52 -10.56 -17.50
N VAL A 107 15.74 -9.53 -18.32
CA VAL A 107 16.16 -8.21 -17.87
C VAL A 107 14.89 -7.44 -17.52
N VAL A 108 14.79 -7.02 -16.28
CA VAL A 108 13.66 -6.26 -15.76
C VAL A 108 14.07 -4.81 -15.51
N ARG A 109 13.07 -3.91 -15.65
CA ARG A 109 13.18 -2.52 -15.26
C ARG A 109 12.66 -2.38 -13.83
N LEU A 110 13.48 -1.84 -12.96
CA LEU A 110 13.18 -1.59 -11.55
C LEU A 110 12.96 -0.08 -11.37
N GLU A 111 11.75 0.32 -11.10
CA GLU A 111 11.39 1.70 -10.80
C GLU A 111 11.40 1.88 -9.28
N LEU A 112 12.34 2.69 -8.77
CA LEU A 112 12.44 2.98 -7.35
C LEU A 112 11.42 4.05 -6.96
N ASP A 113 11.08 4.09 -5.66
CA ASP A 113 10.26 5.16 -5.09
C ASP A 113 11.09 5.97 -4.07
N ALA A 114 10.43 6.69 -3.18
CA ALA A 114 11.06 7.64 -2.25
C ALA A 114 12.13 6.99 -1.35
N GLU A 115 11.85 5.80 -0.81
CA GLU A 115 12.81 5.01 -0.04
C GLU A 115 13.26 3.81 -0.87
N PRO A 116 14.55 3.75 -1.25
CA PRO A 116 15.03 2.71 -2.15
C PRO A 116 15.30 1.36 -1.46
N ARG A 117 15.36 1.30 -0.12
CA ARG A 117 15.67 0.08 0.63
C ARG A 117 14.83 -0.05 1.88
N ASP A 118 14.57 -1.30 2.27
CA ASP A 118 13.94 -1.59 3.55
C ASP A 118 14.97 -1.78 4.68
N SER A 119 14.47 -2.03 5.91
CA SER A 119 15.28 -2.28 7.09
C SER A 119 16.16 -3.55 7.03
N HIS A 120 15.87 -4.44 6.07
CA HIS A 120 16.63 -5.66 5.83
C HIS A 120 17.68 -5.47 4.72
N GLY A 121 17.80 -4.25 4.17
CA GLY A 121 18.72 -3.92 3.10
C GLY A 121 18.25 -4.31 1.69
N ARG A 122 17.04 -4.89 1.54
CA ARG A 122 16.49 -5.28 0.24
C ARG A 122 16.16 -4.02 -0.57
N LEU A 123 16.41 -4.05 -1.87
CA LEU A 123 16.00 -3.00 -2.79
C LEU A 123 14.47 -3.01 -2.93
N LEU A 124 13.84 -1.84 -2.86
CA LEU A 124 12.41 -1.67 -3.03
C LEU A 124 12.12 -1.14 -4.42
N ALA A 125 11.30 -1.86 -5.21
CA ALA A 125 11.01 -1.46 -6.57
C ALA A 125 9.61 -1.86 -7.05
N TYR A 126 9.09 -1.08 -7.98
CA TYR A 126 8.08 -1.52 -8.93
C TYR A 126 8.79 -2.19 -10.10
N VAL A 127 8.37 -3.41 -10.44
CA VAL A 127 9.08 -4.30 -11.38
C VAL A 127 8.33 -4.39 -12.69
N TYR A 128 9.05 -4.21 -13.79
CA TYR A 128 8.49 -4.33 -15.15
C TYR A 128 9.32 -5.31 -15.96
N ALA A 129 8.62 -6.27 -16.59
CA ALA A 129 9.19 -7.20 -17.56
C ALA A 129 8.64 -6.84 -18.95
N GLY A 130 9.46 -6.19 -19.79
CA GLY A 130 8.97 -5.49 -20.96
C GLY A 130 7.91 -4.46 -20.59
N ASP A 131 6.72 -4.56 -21.20
CA ASP A 131 5.58 -3.67 -20.92
C ASP A 131 4.70 -4.15 -19.76
N VAL A 132 5.00 -5.30 -19.16
CA VAL A 132 4.18 -5.87 -18.08
C VAL A 132 4.60 -5.29 -16.74
N PHE A 133 3.69 -4.58 -16.07
CA PHE A 133 3.85 -4.19 -14.66
C PHE A 133 3.59 -5.41 -13.77
N VAL A 134 4.65 -6.07 -13.31
CA VAL A 134 4.61 -7.37 -12.64
C VAL A 134 3.83 -7.30 -11.32
N ASN A 135 4.06 -6.25 -10.50
CA ASN A 135 3.34 -6.03 -9.25
C ASN A 135 1.81 -6.01 -9.49
N ALA A 136 1.36 -5.25 -10.48
CA ALA A 136 -0.05 -5.13 -10.81
C ALA A 136 -0.62 -6.45 -11.36
N ARG A 137 0.16 -7.18 -12.14
CA ARG A 137 -0.27 -8.48 -12.70
C ARG A 137 -0.48 -9.52 -11.60
N LEU A 138 0.39 -9.58 -10.60
CA LEU A 138 0.23 -10.48 -9.45
C LEU A 138 -1.05 -10.20 -8.66
N VAL A 139 -1.37 -8.92 -8.46
CA VAL A 139 -2.62 -8.50 -7.79
C VAL A 139 -3.84 -8.79 -8.66
N GLU A 140 -3.77 -8.48 -9.96
CA GLU A 140 -4.87 -8.70 -10.92
C GLU A 140 -5.25 -10.16 -11.07
N GLU A 141 -4.26 -11.06 -11.01
CA GLU A 141 -4.48 -12.51 -11.05
C GLU A 141 -4.85 -13.09 -9.67
N GLY A 142 -4.93 -12.25 -8.63
CA GLY A 142 -5.34 -12.64 -7.28
C GLY A 142 -4.28 -13.44 -6.52
N TRP A 143 -3.00 -13.23 -6.81
CA TRP A 143 -1.89 -13.92 -6.13
C TRP A 143 -1.08 -13.00 -5.22
N ALA A 144 -1.52 -11.75 -5.05
CA ALA A 144 -1.00 -10.81 -4.06
C ALA A 144 -2.11 -9.87 -3.61
N VAL A 145 -1.98 -9.32 -2.40
CA VAL A 145 -2.82 -8.24 -1.89
C VAL A 145 -2.07 -6.92 -1.96
N THR A 146 -2.82 -5.83 -2.08
CA THR A 146 -2.26 -4.48 -2.04
C THR A 146 -1.90 -4.11 -0.61
N VAL A 147 -0.70 -3.56 -0.41
CA VAL A 147 -0.26 -2.96 0.84
C VAL A 147 0.20 -1.53 0.59
N ARG A 148 0.02 -0.66 1.57
CA ARG A 148 0.55 0.71 1.52
C ARG A 148 1.57 0.91 2.62
N ILE A 149 2.80 1.22 2.23
CA ILE A 149 3.90 1.50 3.16
C ILE A 149 4.52 2.84 2.74
N PRO A 150 4.04 3.96 3.28
CA PRO A 150 4.60 5.27 2.98
C PRO A 150 6.10 5.33 3.35
N PRO A 151 6.89 6.10 2.60
CA PRO A 151 6.49 7.01 1.51
C PRO A 151 6.37 6.34 0.12
N ASN A 152 6.57 5.03 0.00
CA ASN A 152 6.57 4.28 -1.25
C ASN A 152 5.14 3.87 -1.64
N ASP A 153 4.37 4.77 -2.26
CA ASP A 153 2.95 4.53 -2.55
C ASP A 153 2.46 5.06 -3.90
N ARG A 154 3.38 5.36 -4.82
CA ARG A 154 3.09 5.94 -6.13
C ARG A 154 1.99 5.23 -6.91
N HIS A 155 2.01 3.90 -6.95
CA HIS A 155 1.03 3.09 -7.68
C HIS A 155 -0.07 2.50 -6.81
N PHE A 156 -0.25 2.99 -5.57
CA PHE A 156 -1.19 2.44 -4.61
C PHE A 156 -2.62 2.32 -5.13
N HIS A 157 -3.17 3.40 -5.71
CA HIS A 157 -4.56 3.41 -6.20
C HIS A 157 -4.77 2.42 -7.36
N LEU A 158 -3.82 2.35 -8.29
CA LEU A 158 -3.87 1.40 -9.39
C LEU A 158 -3.86 -0.05 -8.87
N LEU A 159 -2.98 -0.37 -7.92
CA LEU A 159 -2.91 -1.71 -7.33
C LEU A 159 -4.20 -2.06 -6.58
N LEU A 160 -4.77 -1.12 -5.86
CA LEU A 160 -6.03 -1.32 -5.14
C LEU A 160 -7.21 -1.58 -6.10
N ASP A 161 -7.28 -0.88 -7.23
CA ASP A 161 -8.28 -1.12 -8.26
C ASP A 161 -8.11 -2.50 -8.91
N ARG A 162 -6.87 -2.95 -9.14
CA ARG A 162 -6.59 -4.31 -9.62
C ARG A 162 -7.04 -5.38 -8.62
N GLN A 163 -6.81 -5.16 -7.31
CA GLN A 163 -7.30 -6.06 -6.28
C GLN A 163 -8.82 -6.13 -6.25
N ARG A 164 -9.51 -4.99 -6.35
CA ARG A 164 -10.98 -4.97 -6.40
C ARG A 164 -11.52 -5.77 -7.58
N ALA A 165 -10.90 -5.61 -8.75
CA ALA A 165 -11.26 -6.37 -9.94
C ALA A 165 -10.99 -7.88 -9.78
N ALA A 166 -9.86 -8.26 -9.17
CA ALA A 166 -9.52 -9.66 -8.90
C ALA A 166 -10.52 -10.30 -7.92
N LEU A 167 -10.85 -9.60 -6.83
CA LEU A 167 -11.85 -10.04 -5.84
C LEU A 167 -13.23 -10.23 -6.47
N ALA A 168 -13.70 -9.25 -7.26
CA ALA A 168 -14.98 -9.32 -7.94
C ALA A 168 -15.07 -10.47 -8.96
N ALA A 169 -13.96 -10.79 -9.61
CA ALA A 169 -13.87 -11.88 -10.60
C ALA A 169 -13.53 -13.25 -9.99
N GLY A 170 -13.29 -13.35 -8.68
CA GLY A 170 -12.89 -14.58 -8.01
C GLY A 170 -11.56 -15.13 -8.52
N ARG A 171 -10.58 -14.28 -8.84
CA ARG A 171 -9.30 -14.72 -9.39
C ARG A 171 -8.34 -15.17 -8.28
N GLY A 172 -7.49 -16.14 -8.61
CA GLY A 172 -6.47 -16.64 -7.69
C GLY A 172 -7.06 -17.13 -6.38
N PHE A 173 -6.51 -16.71 -5.27
CA PHE A 173 -7.02 -17.09 -3.95
C PHE A 173 -8.35 -16.39 -3.57
N TRP A 174 -8.88 -15.48 -4.39
CA TRP A 174 -10.23 -14.92 -4.21
C TRP A 174 -11.34 -15.85 -4.72
N GLY A 175 -10.98 -16.91 -5.48
CA GLY A 175 -11.91 -17.88 -6.05
C GLY A 175 -12.22 -19.05 -5.14
N GLU A 176 -12.17 -20.26 -5.68
CA GLU A 176 -12.56 -21.51 -5.00
C GLU A 176 -11.77 -21.77 -3.71
N ALA A 177 -10.48 -21.37 -3.66
CA ALA A 177 -9.65 -21.55 -2.48
C ALA A 177 -10.18 -20.79 -1.24
N THR A 178 -10.90 -19.65 -1.46
CA THR A 178 -11.59 -18.92 -0.40
C THR A 178 -13.05 -19.32 -0.23
N ALA A 179 -13.55 -20.23 -1.05
CA ALA A 179 -14.93 -20.71 -0.95
C ALA A 179 -15.18 -21.57 0.30
N GLN A 180 -14.12 -22.13 0.89
CA GLN A 180 -14.25 -22.90 2.12
C GLN A 180 -14.70 -21.98 3.26
N LEU A 181 -15.89 -22.26 3.77
CA LEU A 181 -16.48 -21.55 4.90
C LEU A 181 -15.91 -22.13 6.20
N VAL A 182 -15.30 -21.27 6.99
CA VAL A 182 -14.65 -21.61 8.25
C VAL A 182 -15.29 -20.84 9.39
N ASP A 183 -15.70 -21.54 10.46
CA ASP A 183 -16.10 -20.85 11.68
C ASP A 183 -14.91 -20.08 12.28
N TRP A 184 -15.14 -18.89 12.80
CA TRP A 184 -14.08 -18.05 13.34
C TRP A 184 -13.24 -18.73 14.45
N GLN A 185 -13.81 -19.71 15.18
CA GLN A 185 -13.10 -20.46 16.23
C GLN A 185 -12.07 -21.44 15.65
N ALA A 186 -12.29 -21.91 14.42
CA ALA A 186 -11.38 -22.79 13.71
C ALA A 186 -10.38 -22.04 12.82
N ALA A 187 -10.44 -20.70 12.76
CA ALA A 187 -9.58 -19.90 11.86
C ALA A 187 -8.08 -20.14 12.11
N GLY A 188 -7.66 -20.49 13.32
CA GLY A 188 -6.27 -20.79 13.65
C GLY A 188 -5.68 -22.01 12.91
N GLU A 189 -6.52 -22.91 12.41
CA GLU A 189 -6.11 -24.09 11.63
C GLU A 189 -5.77 -23.74 10.16
N TYR A 190 -6.11 -22.51 9.75
CA TYR A 190 -5.96 -22.00 8.38
C TYR A 190 -4.85 -20.96 8.22
N ILE A 191 -3.97 -20.81 9.22
CA ILE A 191 -2.86 -19.85 9.12
C ILE A 191 -2.02 -20.15 7.88
N GLY A 192 -1.75 -19.10 7.07
CA GLY A 192 -1.07 -19.19 5.78
C GLY A 192 -1.96 -19.52 4.59
N LEU A 193 -3.24 -19.87 4.83
CA LEU A 193 -4.18 -20.28 3.78
C LEU A 193 -5.28 -19.23 3.55
N PRO A 194 -5.79 -19.14 2.32
CA PRO A 194 -6.98 -18.35 2.03
C PRO A 194 -8.24 -19.04 2.58
N ALA A 195 -9.12 -18.25 3.20
CA ALA A 195 -10.39 -18.75 3.74
C ALA A 195 -11.48 -17.69 3.69
N THR A 196 -12.74 -18.15 3.78
CA THR A 196 -13.88 -17.32 4.14
C THR A 196 -14.27 -17.61 5.58
N VAL A 197 -13.89 -16.72 6.50
CA VAL A 197 -14.19 -16.90 7.94
C VAL A 197 -15.53 -16.27 8.26
N GLU A 198 -16.43 -17.07 8.87
CA GLU A 198 -17.76 -16.64 9.28
C GLU A 198 -17.87 -16.52 10.80
N GLY A 199 -18.55 -15.48 11.28
CA GLY A 199 -18.84 -15.31 12.69
C GLY A 199 -19.60 -14.02 12.99
N VAL A 200 -19.89 -13.78 14.28
CA VAL A 200 -20.53 -12.55 14.75
C VAL A 200 -19.48 -11.62 15.31
N VAL A 201 -19.41 -10.40 14.78
CA VAL A 201 -18.53 -9.35 15.32
C VAL A 201 -19.06 -8.91 16.67
N ARG A 202 -18.30 -9.15 17.74
CA ARG A 202 -18.68 -8.83 19.11
C ARG A 202 -18.20 -7.47 19.59
N ARG A 203 -17.12 -6.99 18.98
CA ARG A 203 -16.54 -5.68 19.31
C ARG A 203 -15.94 -5.06 18.06
N VAL A 204 -16.18 -3.77 17.88
CA VAL A 204 -15.45 -2.91 16.92
C VAL A 204 -14.63 -1.92 17.73
N HIS A 205 -13.37 -1.78 17.42
CA HIS A 205 -12.46 -0.88 18.12
C HIS A 205 -11.51 -0.20 17.13
N ARG A 206 -11.44 1.12 17.20
CA ARG A 206 -10.43 1.91 16.48
C ARG A 206 -9.37 2.35 17.48
N ASP A 207 -8.15 1.90 17.30
CA ASP A 207 -7.01 2.38 18.07
C ASP A 207 -6.71 3.84 17.68
N ARG A 208 -6.68 4.73 18.65
CA ARG A 208 -6.55 6.18 18.40
C ARG A 208 -5.14 6.59 17.98
N GLN A 209 -4.13 5.83 18.37
CA GLN A 209 -2.75 6.14 18.08
C GLN A 209 -2.33 5.64 16.69
N SER A 210 -2.62 4.40 16.38
CA SER A 210 -2.26 3.78 15.10
C SER A 210 -3.31 3.96 14.00
N GLY A 211 -4.56 4.31 14.35
CA GLY A 211 -5.68 4.39 13.42
C GLY A 211 -6.20 3.05 12.94
N ILE A 212 -5.65 1.93 13.44
CA ILE A 212 -6.07 0.58 13.07
C ILE A 212 -7.46 0.30 13.61
N ILE A 213 -8.31 -0.33 12.79
CA ILE A 213 -9.64 -0.79 13.20
C ILE A 213 -9.58 -2.31 13.38
N PHE A 214 -10.12 -2.77 14.49
CA PHE A 214 -10.23 -4.17 14.85
C PHE A 214 -11.70 -4.59 14.92
N LEU A 215 -12.06 -5.68 14.23
CA LEU A 215 -13.35 -6.35 14.39
C LEU A 215 -13.07 -7.67 15.12
N ASN A 216 -13.42 -7.74 16.40
CA ASN A 216 -13.16 -8.90 17.25
C ASN A 216 -14.38 -9.82 17.28
N PHE A 217 -14.15 -11.13 17.16
CA PHE A 217 -15.21 -12.15 17.09
C PHE A 217 -15.46 -12.82 18.44
N GLY A 218 -14.43 -12.99 19.23
CA GLY A 218 -14.52 -13.61 20.55
C GLY A 218 -14.28 -12.66 21.73
N PRO A 219 -14.42 -13.16 22.97
CA PRO A 219 -14.23 -12.37 24.18
C PRO A 219 -12.77 -12.00 24.45
N ASN A 220 -11.81 -12.78 23.93
CA ASN A 220 -10.39 -12.56 24.15
C ASN A 220 -9.69 -12.08 22.88
N PRO A 221 -9.56 -10.75 22.68
CA PRO A 221 -8.97 -10.19 21.48
C PRO A 221 -7.46 -10.48 21.28
N ARG A 222 -6.83 -11.21 22.22
CA ARG A 222 -5.42 -11.65 22.10
C ARG A 222 -5.26 -13.10 21.66
N ARG A 223 -6.35 -13.83 21.54
CA ARG A 223 -6.36 -15.26 21.16
C ARG A 223 -7.35 -15.57 20.05
N ASP A 224 -8.49 -14.86 20.08
CA ASP A 224 -9.60 -15.12 19.21
C ASP A 224 -9.39 -14.42 17.86
N PHE A 225 -10.00 -14.97 16.82
CA PHE A 225 -9.92 -14.42 15.48
C PHE A 225 -10.33 -12.93 15.43
N THR A 226 -9.57 -12.16 14.67
CA THR A 226 -9.78 -10.72 14.51
C THR A 226 -9.61 -10.30 13.05
N VAL A 227 -10.50 -9.45 12.57
CA VAL A 227 -10.28 -8.71 11.31
C VAL A 227 -9.56 -7.42 11.61
N VAL A 228 -8.53 -7.15 10.84
CA VAL A 228 -7.66 -5.97 10.99
C VAL A 228 -7.76 -5.09 9.75
N ILE A 229 -8.10 -3.83 9.93
CA ILE A 229 -8.14 -2.82 8.88
C ILE A 229 -7.08 -1.78 9.22
N ARG A 230 -6.01 -1.72 8.43
CA ARG A 230 -4.89 -0.80 8.66
C ARG A 230 -5.09 0.52 7.90
N PRO A 231 -4.54 1.65 8.36
CA PRO A 231 -4.44 2.84 7.53
C PRO A 231 -3.62 2.57 6.25
N PRO A 232 -3.97 3.19 5.13
CA PRO A 232 -5.07 4.15 4.95
C PRO A 232 -6.41 3.49 4.63
N PHE A 233 -6.48 2.17 4.52
CA PHE A 233 -7.68 1.44 4.11
C PHE A 233 -8.89 1.73 4.99
N GLY A 234 -8.68 2.10 6.27
CA GLY A 234 -9.73 2.47 7.21
C GLY A 234 -10.68 3.57 6.71
N GLU A 235 -10.23 4.42 5.77
CA GLU A 235 -11.06 5.47 5.16
C GLU A 235 -12.13 4.90 4.22
N LEU A 236 -11.92 3.69 3.68
CA LEU A 236 -12.87 3.00 2.83
C LEU A 236 -14.00 2.34 3.62
N PHE A 237 -13.84 2.16 4.93
CA PHE A 237 -14.79 1.49 5.82
C PHE A 237 -15.62 2.54 6.57
N LEU A 238 -16.71 2.98 5.93
CA LEU A 238 -17.62 3.97 6.51
C LEU A 238 -18.38 3.35 7.70
N SER A 239 -18.39 4.06 8.85
CA SER A 239 -19.12 3.68 10.08
C SER A 239 -18.98 2.19 10.43
N PRO A 240 -17.77 1.64 10.65
CA PRO A 240 -17.59 0.20 10.83
C PRO A 240 -18.33 -0.33 12.08
N GLU A 241 -18.52 0.51 13.10
CA GLU A 241 -19.29 0.19 14.29
C GLU A 241 -20.77 -0.10 13.94
N GLU A 242 -21.41 0.78 13.17
CA GLU A 242 -22.82 0.63 12.76
C GLU A 242 -23.00 -0.53 11.79
N ARG A 243 -22.01 -0.73 10.92
CA ARG A 243 -22.09 -1.72 9.85
C ARG A 243 -21.84 -3.14 10.32
N TYR A 244 -20.92 -3.34 11.26
CA TYR A 244 -20.44 -4.68 11.61
C TYR A 244 -20.74 -5.11 13.05
N LEU A 245 -20.89 -4.19 14.02
CA LEU A 245 -21.12 -4.58 15.42
C LEU A 245 -22.40 -5.43 15.57
N ASN A 246 -22.29 -6.57 16.26
CA ASN A 246 -23.34 -7.55 16.46
C ASN A 246 -23.94 -8.13 15.16
N ARG A 247 -23.23 -8.00 14.04
CA ARG A 247 -23.62 -8.61 12.78
C ARG A 247 -22.86 -9.90 12.55
N ARG A 248 -23.55 -10.88 11.92
CA ARG A 248 -22.89 -12.04 11.34
C ARG A 248 -22.27 -11.64 10.01
N VAL A 249 -20.99 -11.91 9.83
CA VAL A 249 -20.24 -11.54 8.63
C VAL A 249 -19.46 -12.73 8.10
N ARG A 250 -19.16 -12.69 6.80
CA ARG A 250 -18.16 -13.51 6.11
C ARG A 250 -17.01 -12.63 5.70
N VAL A 251 -15.80 -13.05 6.01
CA VAL A 251 -14.58 -12.29 5.71
C VAL A 251 -13.68 -13.14 4.85
N ARG A 252 -13.34 -12.64 3.66
CA ARG A 252 -12.45 -13.30 2.70
C ARG A 252 -11.04 -12.77 2.80
N GLY A 253 -10.06 -13.65 2.87
CA GLY A 253 -8.66 -13.27 2.89
C GLY A 253 -7.75 -14.42 3.26
N ILE A 254 -6.45 -14.11 3.38
CA ILE A 254 -5.48 -15.05 3.92
C ILE A 254 -5.51 -14.93 5.43
N VAL A 255 -5.61 -16.04 6.12
CA VAL A 255 -5.49 -16.08 7.57
C VAL A 255 -4.01 -15.97 7.92
N GLU A 256 -3.66 -14.90 8.59
CA GLU A 256 -2.30 -14.62 9.06
C GLU A 256 -2.20 -14.89 10.56
N ALA A 257 -0.99 -15.15 11.06
CA ALA A 257 -0.70 -15.17 12.49
C ALA A 257 -0.03 -13.85 12.92
N PHE A 258 -0.60 -13.19 13.92
CA PHE A 258 0.05 -12.08 14.60
C PHE A 258 0.22 -12.42 16.07
N GLN A 259 1.46 -12.62 16.54
CA GLN A 259 1.77 -13.07 17.90
C GLN A 259 0.99 -14.33 18.31
N GLY A 260 0.80 -15.26 17.37
CA GLY A 260 0.05 -16.50 17.56
C GLY A 260 -1.48 -16.36 17.46
N GLN A 261 -2.00 -15.16 17.24
CA GLN A 261 -3.43 -14.90 17.05
C GLN A 261 -3.79 -14.97 15.56
N PRO A 262 -4.85 -15.73 15.19
CA PRO A 262 -5.33 -15.75 13.81
C PRO A 262 -6.03 -14.42 13.45
N GLN A 263 -5.68 -13.85 12.33
CA GLN A 263 -6.29 -12.63 11.81
C GLN A 263 -6.43 -12.65 10.28
N ILE A 264 -7.35 -11.86 9.75
CA ILE A 264 -7.37 -11.47 8.34
C ILE A 264 -7.18 -9.96 8.26
N VAL A 265 -6.15 -9.53 7.52
CA VAL A 265 -5.98 -8.11 7.18
C VAL A 265 -6.80 -7.82 5.93
N VAL A 266 -7.73 -6.89 6.03
CA VAL A 266 -8.59 -6.50 4.91
C VAL A 266 -8.23 -5.11 4.39
N GLN A 267 -8.31 -4.95 3.07
CA GLN A 267 -7.99 -3.72 2.35
C GLN A 267 -9.25 -3.08 1.76
N LEU A 268 -10.25 -3.89 1.46
CA LEU A 268 -11.47 -3.48 0.78
C LEU A 268 -12.72 -3.89 1.56
N PRO A 269 -13.73 -3.02 1.66
CA PRO A 269 -15.01 -3.36 2.30
C PRO A 269 -15.70 -4.58 1.69
N GLU A 270 -15.46 -4.83 0.39
CA GLU A 270 -16.01 -5.96 -0.37
C GLU A 270 -15.48 -7.33 0.09
N GLN A 271 -14.41 -7.35 0.89
CA GLN A 271 -13.92 -8.57 1.55
C GLN A 271 -14.82 -9.00 2.73
N ILE A 272 -15.69 -8.10 3.24
CA ILE A 272 -16.59 -8.35 4.36
C ILE A 272 -18.04 -8.30 3.90
N GLU A 273 -18.68 -9.46 3.83
CA GLU A 273 -20.09 -9.60 3.53
C GLU A 273 -20.88 -9.66 4.86
N VAL A 274 -21.87 -8.77 5.03
CA VAL A 274 -22.82 -8.85 6.15
C VAL A 274 -23.93 -9.83 5.79
N ILE A 275 -24.05 -10.92 6.57
CA ILE A 275 -25.07 -11.93 6.37
C ILE A 275 -26.36 -11.43 7.03
N SER A 276 -27.39 -11.18 6.21
CA SER A 276 -28.72 -10.89 6.72
C SER A 276 -29.23 -12.15 7.40
N SER A 277 -29.61 -12.07 8.67
CA SER A 277 -30.41 -13.14 9.27
C SER A 277 -31.68 -13.25 8.46
N SER A 278 -31.82 -14.31 7.65
CA SER A 278 -33.14 -14.70 7.13
C SER A 278 -34.07 -14.83 8.36
N ARG A 279 -35.09 -14.01 8.40
CA ARG A 279 -36.18 -14.10 9.38
C ARG A 279 -36.96 -15.39 9.16
#